data_63c0af3b8877ca3cec738d26b8940164
#
_entry.id   63c0af3b8877ca3cec738d26b8940164
#
_cell.length_a   1.000
_cell.length_b   1.000
_cell.length_c   1.000
_cell.angle_alpha   90.00
_cell.angle_beta   90.00
_cell.angle_gamma   90.00
#
_symmetry.space_group_name_H-M   'P 1'
#
loop_
_entity.id
_entity.type
_entity.pdbx_description
1 polymer ?
#
loop_
_entity_poly.entity_id
_entity_poly.type
_entity_poly.pdbx_seq_one_letter_code
_entity_poly.pdbx_strand_id
1 'polypeptide(L)'
;LLVVTSTLGEGEPPENAVDLHGQLKSGKLGKLPDLKFAVLGLGDSSYEFFCQTAKDFDAFFEKAEATRLQDVAILDVDYRAAADAWAASFLDKLAATLTAAPAAATVAGSAVIASGHSAYDKFNPFTATLSTNQKITGRDSTKDIRHFEINLEGSGITYQPGDALGIWFDNDAAVVAEILALTGLTGNEQVTVSGKAAALSDALTNQFELTRLHAAFITGLAEISSDKKLKKLAADKDETRKLAAKAQIVDVLKRFPTKLTAEQLVGLLRALSPRLYSIASAQSEVEEEVHLTVGVVRYPQEDGSVRSGGASSFLADRVQEGGEVRVFVEHNDNFRLPANPDTPVIMVGPGTGIAPFRSFIQERDAQGAEGKNWLFFGNPHFTQDFLYQVEWQKYVKSGLLTKIDLAFSRDQANKIYVQDKLKAKGAEVWQWLQDGAHFYVCGDANRMAKDVHDALVNIVVEHGGKNAEEAEEYVNELRRAKRYQRDVY
;
A
#
# COMPACT_ATOMS: atom_id res chain seq x y z
N LEU A 1 -12.42 7.38 24.48
CA LEU A 1 -12.07 7.28 23.07
C LEU A 1 -11.06 6.15 22.86
N LEU A 2 -11.32 5.27 21.92
CA LEU A 2 -10.36 4.28 21.43
C LEU A 2 -9.94 4.68 20.02
N VAL A 3 -8.64 4.80 19.79
CA VAL A 3 -8.06 5.04 18.45
C VAL A 3 -7.30 3.81 18.03
N VAL A 4 -7.72 3.21 16.92
CA VAL A 4 -6.97 2.16 16.22
C VAL A 4 -6.56 2.73 14.86
N THR A 5 -5.27 2.82 14.59
CA THR A 5 -4.80 3.53 13.40
C THR A 5 -3.56 2.88 12.78
N SER A 6 -3.45 2.99 11.47
CA SER A 6 -2.22 2.76 10.71
C SER A 6 -1.46 4.08 10.48
N THR A 7 -0.33 3.99 9.79
CA THR A 7 0.45 5.15 9.32
C THR A 7 0.67 5.01 7.82
N LEU A 8 0.45 6.09 7.09
CA LEU A 8 0.66 6.13 5.64
C LEU A 8 1.97 6.85 5.30
N GLY A 9 2.54 6.52 4.15
CA GLY A 9 3.67 7.23 3.55
C GLY A 9 4.80 7.55 4.52
N GLU A 10 5.10 8.83 4.67
CA GLU A 10 6.18 9.35 5.50
C GLU A 10 5.71 9.74 6.92
N GLY A 11 4.83 8.98 7.52
CA GLY A 11 4.34 9.23 8.89
C GLY A 11 2.98 9.92 8.94
N GLU A 12 2.30 10.03 7.81
CA GLU A 12 1.00 10.69 7.71
C GLU A 12 -0.12 9.83 8.31
N PRO A 13 -1.15 10.47 8.94
CA PRO A 13 -2.33 9.75 9.37
C PRO A 13 -3.14 9.24 8.18
N PRO A 14 -3.87 8.11 8.33
CA PRO A 14 -4.87 7.69 7.36
C PRO A 14 -5.91 8.79 7.11
N GLU A 15 -6.47 8.83 5.91
CA GLU A 15 -7.35 9.93 5.48
C GLU A 15 -8.53 10.20 6.43
N ASN A 16 -9.10 9.15 7.01
CA ASN A 16 -10.17 9.27 8.02
C ASN A 16 -9.70 9.80 9.38
N ALA A 17 -8.40 9.89 9.61
CA ALA A 17 -7.81 10.40 10.85
C ALA A 17 -7.16 11.78 10.69
N VAL A 18 -7.01 12.30 9.48
CA VAL A 18 -6.31 13.56 9.16
C VAL A 18 -6.88 14.74 9.95
N ASP A 19 -8.20 14.89 9.99
CA ASP A 19 -8.85 16.03 10.66
C ASP A 19 -8.61 16.01 12.17
N LEU A 20 -8.86 14.87 12.81
CA LEU A 20 -8.63 14.73 14.24
C LEU A 20 -7.17 14.94 14.61
N HIS A 21 -6.26 14.33 13.83
CA HIS A 21 -4.82 14.48 14.00
C HIS A 21 -4.39 15.94 13.85
N GLY A 22 -4.86 16.64 12.82
CA GLY A 22 -4.56 18.05 12.57
C GLY A 22 -5.08 18.99 13.66
N GLN A 23 -6.31 18.76 14.16
CA GLN A 23 -6.89 19.55 15.23
C GLN A 23 -6.16 19.37 16.56
N LEU A 24 -5.78 18.14 16.90
CA LEU A 24 -4.98 17.84 18.09
C LEU A 24 -3.57 18.44 17.98
N LYS A 25 -2.90 18.24 16.84
CA LYS A 25 -1.57 18.79 16.56
C LYS A 25 -1.52 20.30 16.69
N SER A 26 -2.51 21.00 16.16
CA SER A 26 -2.62 22.48 16.24
C SER A 26 -3.10 22.99 17.58
N GLY A 27 -3.56 22.13 18.48
CA GLY A 27 -4.14 22.52 19.77
C GLY A 27 -5.53 23.19 19.68
N LYS A 28 -6.18 23.14 18.50
CA LYS A 28 -7.53 23.73 18.30
C LYS A 28 -8.60 23.14 19.20
N LEU A 29 -8.44 21.89 19.64
CA LEU A 29 -9.40 21.24 20.57
C LEU A 29 -9.23 21.68 22.03
N GLY A 30 -8.16 22.40 22.36
CA GLY A 30 -7.89 22.82 23.72
C GLY A 30 -7.57 21.66 24.66
N LYS A 31 -7.86 21.87 25.97
CA LYS A 31 -7.67 20.86 27.02
C LYS A 31 -8.87 19.92 27.09
N LEU A 32 -8.60 18.62 27.29
CA LEU A 32 -9.59 17.54 27.33
C LEU A 32 -9.50 16.72 28.64
N PRO A 33 -9.58 17.34 29.82
CA PRO A 33 -9.31 16.69 31.11
C PRO A 33 -10.30 15.55 31.42
N ASP A 34 -11.51 15.62 30.89
CA ASP A 34 -12.56 14.61 31.09
C ASP A 34 -12.49 13.44 30.08
N LEU A 35 -11.63 13.56 29.06
CA LEU A 35 -11.46 12.53 28.06
C LEU A 35 -10.56 11.42 28.61
N LYS A 36 -11.04 10.18 28.52
CA LYS A 36 -10.23 8.98 28.71
C LYS A 36 -9.93 8.37 27.35
N PHE A 37 -8.66 7.98 27.09
CA PHE A 37 -8.25 7.49 25.80
C PHE A 37 -7.36 6.25 25.87
N ALA A 38 -7.32 5.49 24.78
CA ALA A 38 -6.34 4.45 24.51
C ALA A 38 -6.02 4.44 22.99
N VAL A 39 -4.80 4.11 22.63
CA VAL A 39 -4.32 4.10 21.23
C VAL A 39 -3.65 2.77 20.92
N LEU A 40 -4.01 2.20 19.76
CA LEU A 40 -3.35 1.04 19.18
C LEU A 40 -2.90 1.37 17.76
N GLY A 41 -1.61 1.25 17.49
CA GLY A 41 -0.99 1.45 16.20
C GLY A 41 -0.71 0.13 15.49
N LEU A 42 -1.14 0.04 14.25
CA LEU A 42 -0.82 -1.05 13.34
C LEU A 42 0.18 -0.55 12.31
N GLY A 43 1.22 -1.32 12.02
CA GLY A 43 2.23 -0.89 11.06
C GLY A 43 3.16 -2.02 10.63
N ASP A 44 4.19 -1.62 9.90
CA ASP A 44 5.30 -2.46 9.48
C ASP A 44 6.61 -1.75 9.87
N SER A 45 7.39 -2.36 10.75
CA SER A 45 8.64 -1.77 11.25
C SER A 45 9.75 -1.71 10.20
N SER A 46 9.52 -2.17 8.97
CA SER A 46 10.40 -1.91 7.83
C SER A 46 10.32 -0.46 7.33
N TYR A 47 9.23 0.24 7.63
CA TYR A 47 9.06 1.64 7.27
C TYR A 47 9.64 2.58 8.33
N GLU A 48 10.14 3.73 7.86
CA GLU A 48 10.78 4.74 8.71
C GLU A 48 9.86 5.25 9.82
N PHE A 49 8.63 5.56 9.46
CA PHE A 49 7.62 6.14 10.34
C PHE A 49 6.68 5.07 10.92
N PHE A 50 7.26 3.95 11.34
CA PHE A 50 6.52 2.84 11.94
C PHE A 50 5.58 3.30 13.05
N CYS A 51 4.27 3.14 12.82
CA CYS A 51 3.19 3.55 13.73
C CYS A 51 3.30 5.00 14.21
N GLN A 52 3.83 5.91 13.39
CA GLN A 52 4.02 7.30 13.78
C GLN A 52 2.70 7.98 14.17
N THR A 53 1.65 7.75 13.40
CA THR A 53 0.32 8.31 13.67
C THR A 53 -0.21 7.93 15.07
N ALA A 54 -0.01 6.66 15.47
CA ALA A 54 -0.43 6.22 16.81
C ALA A 54 0.38 6.91 17.92
N LYS A 55 1.68 7.06 17.74
CA LYS A 55 2.57 7.79 18.64
C LYS A 55 2.17 9.25 18.75
N ASP A 56 1.82 9.87 17.64
CA ASP A 56 1.36 11.25 17.58
C ASP A 56 0.04 11.41 18.34
N PHE A 57 -0.96 10.56 18.11
CA PHE A 57 -2.23 10.60 18.83
C PHE A 57 -2.03 10.45 20.33
N ASP A 58 -1.21 9.49 20.76
CA ASP A 58 -0.93 9.26 22.17
C ASP A 58 -0.31 10.50 22.82
N ALA A 59 0.71 11.10 22.18
CA ALA A 59 1.36 12.31 22.66
C ALA A 59 0.44 13.55 22.63
N PHE A 60 -0.42 13.68 21.62
CA PHE A 60 -1.31 14.82 21.49
C PHE A 60 -2.44 14.78 22.54
N PHE A 61 -3.01 13.61 22.81
CA PHE A 61 -4.00 13.46 23.90
C PHE A 61 -3.38 13.72 25.27
N GLU A 62 -2.17 13.24 25.52
CA GLU A 62 -1.44 13.54 26.76
C GLU A 62 -1.21 15.07 26.91
N LYS A 63 -0.76 15.73 25.83
CA LYS A 63 -0.59 17.19 25.80
C LYS A 63 -1.90 17.95 26.02
N ALA A 64 -3.03 17.39 25.58
CA ALA A 64 -4.37 17.94 25.82
C ALA A 64 -4.90 17.63 27.23
N GLU A 65 -4.09 17.09 28.13
CA GLU A 65 -4.45 16.74 29.52
C GLU A 65 -5.52 15.62 29.61
N ALA A 66 -5.69 14.80 28.57
CA ALA A 66 -6.58 13.65 28.61
C ALA A 66 -5.97 12.50 29.44
N THR A 67 -6.83 11.65 30.02
CA THR A 67 -6.40 10.53 30.87
C THR A 67 -6.16 9.27 30.03
N ARG A 68 -4.91 8.75 29.98
CA ARG A 68 -4.58 7.47 29.33
C ARG A 68 -5.12 6.32 30.15
N LEU A 69 -6.00 5.48 29.56
CA LEU A 69 -6.53 4.25 30.18
C LEU A 69 -5.61 3.04 29.99
N GLN A 70 -4.93 2.98 28.86
CA GLN A 70 -4.05 1.89 28.47
C GLN A 70 -2.85 2.47 27.74
N ASP A 71 -1.65 1.93 28.00
CA ASP A 71 -0.45 2.32 27.27
C ASP A 71 -0.62 2.05 25.78
N VAL A 72 -0.05 2.94 24.97
CA VAL A 72 -0.10 2.80 23.50
C VAL A 72 0.51 1.48 23.06
N ALA A 73 -0.23 0.73 22.26
CA ALA A 73 0.31 -0.45 21.60
C ALA A 73 0.86 -0.09 20.21
N ILE A 74 2.10 -0.53 19.92
CA ILE A 74 2.78 -0.33 18.65
C ILE A 74 3.03 -1.72 18.07
N LEU A 75 2.19 -2.13 17.11
CA LEU A 75 2.13 -3.51 16.64
C LEU A 75 2.66 -3.63 15.20
N ASP A 76 3.47 -4.64 14.98
CA ASP A 76 4.08 -4.96 13.68
C ASP A 76 3.16 -5.89 12.85
N VAL A 77 3.61 -6.37 11.71
CA VAL A 77 2.84 -7.18 10.74
C VAL A 77 2.20 -8.45 11.32
N ASP A 78 2.77 -9.00 12.38
CA ASP A 78 2.27 -10.18 13.10
C ASP A 78 1.42 -9.83 14.34
N TYR A 79 0.71 -8.74 14.26
CA TYR A 79 0.02 -8.03 15.34
C TYR A 79 -1.05 -8.83 16.11
N ARG A 80 -1.61 -9.90 15.54
CA ARG A 80 -2.89 -10.49 16.00
C ARG A 80 -2.89 -10.88 17.48
N ALA A 81 -1.94 -11.73 17.91
CA ALA A 81 -1.87 -12.18 19.30
C ALA A 81 -1.64 -11.03 20.28
N ALA A 82 -0.80 -10.06 19.90
CA ALA A 82 -0.51 -8.88 20.70
C ALA A 82 -1.71 -7.93 20.76
N ALA A 83 -2.43 -7.76 19.66
CA ALA A 83 -3.66 -6.98 19.61
C ALA A 83 -4.77 -7.58 20.48
N ASP A 84 -4.97 -8.90 20.40
CA ASP A 84 -5.96 -9.61 21.22
C ASP A 84 -5.64 -9.48 22.70
N ALA A 85 -4.39 -9.64 23.11
CA ALA A 85 -3.94 -9.48 24.49
C ALA A 85 -4.13 -8.03 24.98
N TRP A 86 -3.76 -7.05 24.16
CA TRP A 86 -3.95 -5.65 24.47
C TRP A 86 -5.44 -5.28 24.59
N ALA A 87 -6.28 -5.77 23.68
CA ALA A 87 -7.72 -5.54 23.69
C ALA A 87 -8.39 -6.12 24.94
N ALA A 88 -8.03 -7.35 25.35
CA ALA A 88 -8.51 -7.95 26.59
C ALA A 88 -8.16 -7.08 27.81
N SER A 89 -6.90 -6.67 27.93
CA SER A 89 -6.46 -5.77 29.02
C SER A 89 -7.17 -4.41 28.99
N PHE A 90 -7.42 -3.85 27.81
CA PHE A 90 -8.15 -2.60 27.64
C PHE A 90 -9.60 -2.74 28.10
N LEU A 91 -10.28 -3.81 27.72
CA LEU A 91 -11.67 -4.07 28.13
C LEU A 91 -11.81 -4.22 29.65
N ASP A 92 -10.88 -4.91 30.31
CA ASP A 92 -10.87 -5.04 31.77
C ASP A 92 -10.73 -3.67 32.45
N LYS A 93 -9.80 -2.83 31.97
CA LYS A 93 -9.61 -1.47 32.50
C LYS A 93 -10.81 -0.57 32.23
N LEU A 94 -11.40 -0.67 31.04
CA LEU A 94 -12.61 0.06 30.67
C LEU A 94 -13.77 -0.34 31.59
N ALA A 95 -14.00 -1.62 31.79
CA ALA A 95 -15.05 -2.15 32.69
C ALA A 95 -14.89 -1.60 34.13
N ALA A 96 -13.66 -1.55 34.65
CA ALA A 96 -13.36 -0.99 35.97
C ALA A 96 -13.65 0.51 36.08
N THR A 97 -13.71 1.23 34.95
CA THR A 97 -13.98 2.68 34.94
C THR A 97 -15.43 3.04 34.68
N LEU A 98 -16.24 2.08 34.20
CA LEU A 98 -17.67 2.27 33.98
C LEU A 98 -18.42 1.97 35.27
N THR A 99 -18.74 3.00 36.07
CA THR A 99 -19.75 2.87 37.11
C THR A 99 -21.09 2.61 36.42
N ALA A 100 -21.83 1.60 36.92
CA ALA A 100 -23.11 1.19 36.34
C ALA A 100 -24.07 2.42 36.24
N ALA A 101 -24.21 2.92 35.04
CA ALA A 101 -25.29 3.82 34.69
C ALA A 101 -26.59 3.01 34.53
N PRO A 102 -27.75 3.51 34.94
CA PRO A 102 -29.03 2.82 34.71
C PRO A 102 -29.22 2.60 33.20
N ALA A 103 -29.75 1.44 32.84
CA ALA A 103 -29.95 1.01 31.46
C ALA A 103 -30.62 2.11 30.62
N ALA A 104 -29.89 2.81 29.84
CA ALA A 104 -30.41 3.73 28.85
C ALA A 104 -30.78 2.93 27.60
N ALA A 105 -31.92 3.29 27.05
CA ALA A 105 -32.60 2.67 25.94
C ALA A 105 -31.66 2.16 24.85
N THR A 106 -31.90 0.92 24.41
CA THR A 106 -31.36 0.34 23.18
C THR A 106 -31.48 1.33 22.03
N VAL A 107 -30.38 1.94 21.67
CA VAL A 107 -30.24 2.53 20.34
C VAL A 107 -30.32 1.35 19.38
N ALA A 108 -31.39 1.32 18.60
CA ALA A 108 -31.55 0.37 17.52
C ALA A 108 -30.25 0.42 16.70
N GLY A 109 -29.53 -0.69 16.67
CA GLY A 109 -28.32 -0.82 15.91
C GLY A 109 -28.60 -0.40 14.47
N SER A 110 -27.82 0.54 13.97
CA SER A 110 -27.67 0.71 12.54
C SER A 110 -27.35 -0.69 11.99
N ALA A 111 -28.26 -1.20 11.17
CA ALA A 111 -28.01 -2.42 10.46
C ALA A 111 -26.66 -2.23 9.74
N VAL A 112 -25.65 -2.95 10.17
CA VAL A 112 -24.47 -3.20 9.37
C VAL A 112 -25.07 -3.85 8.13
N ILE A 113 -25.12 -3.10 7.03
CA ILE A 113 -25.36 -3.67 5.72
C ILE A 113 -24.23 -4.69 5.61
N ALA A 114 -24.57 -5.96 5.67
CA ALA A 114 -23.64 -7.03 5.38
C ALA A 114 -23.24 -6.82 3.90
N SER A 115 -22.17 -6.07 3.67
CA SER A 115 -21.40 -6.18 2.45
C SER A 115 -21.05 -7.65 2.38
N GLY A 116 -21.46 -8.32 1.29
CA GLY A 116 -21.26 -9.76 1.12
C GLY A 116 -19.77 -10.05 1.28
N HIS A 117 -19.38 -10.47 2.48
CA HIS A 117 -18.01 -10.86 2.75
C HIS A 117 -17.76 -12.13 1.95
N SER A 118 -16.84 -12.05 1.01
CA SER A 118 -16.28 -13.23 0.35
C SER A 118 -15.88 -14.25 1.42
N ALA A 119 -16.09 -15.53 1.14
CA ALA A 119 -15.59 -16.62 1.99
C ALA A 119 -14.05 -16.63 2.06
N TYR A 120 -13.39 -15.83 1.21
CA TYR A 120 -11.95 -15.77 1.07
C TYR A 120 -11.40 -14.42 1.55
N ASP A 121 -10.34 -14.50 2.36
CA ASP A 121 -9.63 -13.37 2.92
C ASP A 121 -8.11 -13.62 2.95
N LYS A 122 -7.36 -12.71 3.54
CA LYS A 122 -5.91 -12.82 3.73
C LYS A 122 -5.48 -14.13 4.40
N PHE A 123 -6.30 -14.72 5.25
CA PHE A 123 -5.98 -15.94 6.02
C PHE A 123 -6.55 -17.20 5.38
N ASN A 124 -7.53 -17.05 4.51
CA ASN A 124 -8.14 -18.09 3.72
C ASN A 124 -8.24 -17.65 2.26
N PRO A 125 -7.10 -17.54 1.53
CA PRO A 125 -7.10 -17.09 0.15
C PRO A 125 -7.74 -18.11 -0.80
N PHE A 126 -8.33 -17.61 -1.87
CA PHE A 126 -8.80 -18.44 -2.98
C PHE A 126 -7.60 -18.88 -3.83
N THR A 127 -7.59 -20.15 -4.27
CA THR A 127 -6.64 -20.64 -5.27
C THR A 127 -7.20 -20.40 -6.66
N ALA A 128 -6.73 -19.33 -7.28
CA ALA A 128 -7.10 -18.89 -8.62
C ALA A 128 -6.13 -19.39 -9.68
N THR A 129 -6.48 -19.26 -10.95
CA THR A 129 -5.62 -19.63 -12.09
C THR A 129 -5.11 -18.37 -12.79
N LEU A 130 -3.82 -18.30 -13.07
CA LEU A 130 -3.23 -17.26 -13.91
C LEU A 130 -3.58 -17.53 -15.37
N SER A 131 -4.43 -16.70 -15.98
CA SER A 131 -4.86 -16.84 -17.37
C SER A 131 -3.88 -16.20 -18.35
N THR A 132 -3.37 -15.01 -18.02
CA THR A 132 -2.48 -14.23 -18.89
C THR A 132 -1.32 -13.61 -18.12
N ASN A 133 -0.12 -13.66 -18.74
CA ASN A 133 1.10 -12.99 -18.27
C ASN A 133 1.78 -12.27 -19.44
N GLN A 134 1.39 -11.02 -19.67
CA GLN A 134 1.83 -10.25 -20.83
C GLN A 134 2.69 -9.05 -20.44
N LYS A 135 3.92 -8.96 -20.96
CA LYS A 135 4.72 -7.73 -20.87
C LYS A 135 4.07 -6.65 -21.73
N ILE A 136 3.74 -5.51 -21.13
CA ILE A 136 3.08 -4.35 -21.76
C ILE A 136 3.99 -3.14 -21.93
N THR A 137 5.25 -3.23 -21.53
CA THR A 137 6.32 -2.28 -21.90
C THR A 137 7.06 -2.78 -23.14
N GLY A 138 7.56 -1.84 -23.94
CA GLY A 138 8.30 -2.15 -25.16
C GLY A 138 9.61 -2.90 -24.89
N ARG A 139 10.21 -3.44 -25.97
CA ARG A 139 11.41 -4.27 -25.89
C ARG A 139 12.60 -3.53 -25.26
N ASP A 140 12.75 -2.24 -25.59
CA ASP A 140 13.86 -1.41 -25.17
C ASP A 140 13.55 -0.60 -23.88
N SER A 141 12.42 -0.86 -23.25
CA SER A 141 12.09 -0.25 -21.96
C SER A 141 13.05 -0.73 -20.87
N THR A 142 13.48 0.19 -20.03
CA THR A 142 14.22 -0.13 -18.79
C THR A 142 13.31 -0.69 -17.69
N LYS A 143 11.98 -0.72 -17.94
CA LYS A 143 10.98 -1.26 -17.03
C LYS A 143 10.42 -2.57 -17.58
N ASP A 144 10.17 -3.52 -16.71
CA ASP A 144 9.35 -4.71 -16.99
C ASP A 144 8.01 -4.50 -16.29
N ILE A 145 7.00 -4.03 -17.05
CA ILE A 145 5.63 -3.91 -16.54
C ILE A 145 4.77 -4.91 -17.29
N ARG A 146 4.00 -5.67 -16.53
CA ARG A 146 3.16 -6.74 -17.07
C ARG A 146 1.71 -6.55 -16.71
N HIS A 147 0.88 -7.00 -17.62
CA HIS A 147 -0.54 -7.23 -17.45
C HIS A 147 -0.75 -8.69 -17.10
N PHE A 148 -1.49 -8.92 -16.03
CA PHE A 148 -1.90 -10.26 -15.60
C PHE A 148 -3.41 -10.34 -15.58
N GLU A 149 -3.95 -11.47 -16.08
CA GLU A 149 -5.35 -11.83 -15.92
C GLU A 149 -5.43 -13.08 -15.05
N ILE A 150 -6.27 -13.04 -14.04
CA ILE A 150 -6.42 -14.10 -13.05
C ILE A 150 -7.88 -14.51 -13.00
N ASN A 151 -8.14 -15.79 -13.27
CA ASN A 151 -9.48 -16.35 -13.28
C ASN A 151 -9.98 -16.62 -11.85
N LEU A 152 -11.14 -16.07 -11.51
CA LEU A 152 -11.82 -16.19 -10.21
C LEU A 152 -13.03 -17.13 -10.28
N GLU A 153 -13.25 -17.86 -11.39
CA GLU A 153 -14.40 -18.73 -11.60
C GLU A 153 -14.62 -19.69 -10.43
N GLY A 154 -15.86 -19.79 -9.97
CA GLY A 154 -16.25 -20.66 -8.86
C GLY A 154 -15.90 -20.11 -7.46
N SER A 155 -15.21 -18.97 -7.34
CA SER A 155 -14.90 -18.35 -6.05
C SER A 155 -16.08 -17.59 -5.43
N GLY A 156 -16.96 -17.03 -6.27
CA GLY A 156 -17.95 -16.04 -5.83
C GLY A 156 -17.36 -14.73 -5.31
N ILE A 157 -16.07 -14.48 -5.56
CA ILE A 157 -15.40 -13.23 -5.20
C ILE A 157 -15.96 -12.10 -6.06
N THR A 158 -16.33 -11.02 -5.39
CA THR A 158 -16.70 -9.76 -6.05
C THR A 158 -15.75 -8.65 -5.65
N TYR A 159 -15.53 -7.70 -6.55
CA TYR A 159 -14.70 -6.53 -6.31
C TYR A 159 -15.26 -5.29 -7.01
N GLN A 160 -14.79 -4.13 -6.59
CA GLN A 160 -15.16 -2.85 -7.17
C GLN A 160 -13.91 -2.09 -7.63
N PRO A 161 -14.03 -1.20 -8.63
CA PRO A 161 -12.96 -0.28 -8.98
C PRO A 161 -12.44 0.48 -7.75
N GLY A 162 -11.11 0.42 -7.57
CA GLY A 162 -10.43 0.98 -6.40
C GLY A 162 -10.07 -0.04 -5.32
N ASP A 163 -10.54 -1.29 -5.42
CA ASP A 163 -10.07 -2.41 -4.59
C ASP A 163 -8.66 -2.86 -5.01
N ALA A 164 -8.00 -3.58 -4.12
CA ALA A 164 -6.73 -4.24 -4.40
C ALA A 164 -6.88 -5.76 -4.35
N LEU A 165 -6.08 -6.46 -5.17
CA LEU A 165 -5.92 -7.91 -5.09
C LEU A 165 -4.67 -8.25 -4.27
N GLY A 166 -4.86 -9.01 -3.20
CA GLY A 166 -3.79 -9.58 -2.41
C GLY A 166 -3.26 -10.86 -3.04
N ILE A 167 -1.95 -10.92 -3.24
CA ILE A 167 -1.25 -12.07 -3.83
C ILE A 167 -0.35 -12.70 -2.77
N TRP A 168 -0.63 -13.94 -2.42
CA TRP A 168 0.32 -14.79 -1.72
C TRP A 168 1.29 -15.42 -2.72
N PHE A 169 2.55 -15.52 -2.34
CA PHE A 169 3.60 -16.02 -3.21
C PHE A 169 4.55 -16.95 -2.45
N ASP A 170 5.27 -17.75 -3.18
CA ASP A 170 6.38 -18.53 -2.63
C ASP A 170 7.70 -17.82 -2.96
N ASN A 171 8.67 -17.91 -2.07
CA ASN A 171 10.01 -17.40 -2.31
C ASN A 171 10.71 -18.20 -3.42
N ASP A 172 11.68 -17.56 -4.08
CA ASP A 172 12.47 -18.21 -5.10
C ASP A 172 13.34 -19.32 -4.47
N ALA A 173 13.23 -20.53 -5.01
CA ALA A 173 14.01 -21.69 -4.57
C ALA A 173 15.55 -21.42 -4.64
N ALA A 174 16.00 -20.59 -5.57
CA ALA A 174 17.40 -20.20 -5.67
C ALA A 174 17.82 -19.31 -4.47
N VAL A 175 16.96 -18.40 -4.02
CA VAL A 175 17.21 -17.56 -2.83
C VAL A 175 17.20 -18.42 -1.57
N VAL A 176 16.26 -19.36 -1.45
CA VAL A 176 16.21 -20.32 -0.33
C VAL A 176 17.50 -21.13 -0.27
N ALA A 177 17.92 -21.70 -1.40
CA ALA A 177 19.15 -22.50 -1.50
C ALA A 177 20.40 -21.65 -1.16
N GLU A 178 20.47 -20.39 -1.62
CA GLU A 178 21.58 -19.47 -1.32
C GLU A 178 21.65 -19.17 0.20
N ILE A 179 20.51 -18.92 0.85
CA ILE A 179 20.45 -18.68 2.31
C ILE A 179 20.90 -19.93 3.09
N LEU A 180 20.41 -21.11 2.73
CA LEU A 180 20.82 -22.37 3.36
C LEU A 180 22.34 -22.60 3.22
N ALA A 181 22.89 -22.40 2.03
CA ALA A 181 24.33 -22.52 1.79
C ALA A 181 25.16 -21.53 2.62
N LEU A 182 24.72 -20.26 2.71
CA LEU A 182 25.43 -19.22 3.47
C LEU A 182 25.39 -19.45 4.98
N THR A 183 24.33 -20.06 5.48
CA THR A 183 24.17 -20.37 6.92
C THR A 183 24.73 -21.74 7.31
N GLY A 184 24.98 -22.61 6.32
CA GLY A 184 25.47 -23.99 6.53
C GLY A 184 24.36 -24.93 6.98
N LEU A 185 23.09 -24.60 6.72
CA LEU A 185 21.92 -25.42 7.03
C LEU A 185 21.53 -26.29 5.83
N THR A 186 20.87 -27.41 6.10
CA THR A 186 20.50 -28.40 5.05
C THR A 186 19.10 -28.19 4.52
N GLY A 187 18.25 -27.46 5.25
CA GLY A 187 16.84 -27.29 4.97
C GLY A 187 15.93 -28.39 5.54
N ASN A 188 16.51 -29.50 6.05
CA ASN A 188 15.74 -30.58 6.67
C ASN A 188 15.53 -30.39 8.17
N GLU A 189 16.18 -29.37 8.75
CA GLU A 189 16.03 -29.04 10.16
C GLU A 189 14.54 -28.75 10.46
N GLN A 190 14.05 -29.27 11.58
CA GLN A 190 12.69 -28.98 12.02
C GLN A 190 12.67 -27.66 12.79
N VAL A 191 11.78 -26.77 12.38
CA VAL A 191 11.54 -25.48 13.04
C VAL A 191 10.08 -25.37 13.44
N THR A 192 9.80 -24.53 14.43
CA THR A 192 8.41 -24.25 14.83
C THR A 192 7.97 -22.88 14.30
N VAL A 193 6.96 -22.86 13.45
CA VAL A 193 6.38 -21.63 12.93
C VAL A 193 4.91 -21.56 13.29
N SER A 194 4.50 -20.51 13.98
CA SER A 194 3.11 -20.34 14.47
C SER A 194 2.59 -21.55 15.25
N GLY A 195 3.47 -22.20 16.05
CA GLY A 195 3.14 -23.37 16.86
C GLY A 195 3.07 -24.70 16.10
N LYS A 196 3.44 -24.74 14.82
CA LYS A 196 3.46 -25.95 13.99
C LYS A 196 4.90 -26.28 13.57
N ALA A 197 5.25 -27.57 13.60
CA ALA A 197 6.53 -28.04 13.10
C ALA A 197 6.53 -28.05 11.55
N ALA A 198 7.63 -27.59 10.96
CA ALA A 198 7.84 -27.60 9.52
C ALA A 198 9.33 -27.85 9.22
N ALA A 199 9.66 -28.38 8.03
CA ALA A 199 11.03 -28.40 7.56
C ALA A 199 11.48 -26.95 7.26
N LEU A 200 12.74 -26.64 7.55
CA LEU A 200 13.26 -25.28 7.34
C LEU A 200 13.14 -24.82 5.90
N SER A 201 13.39 -25.71 4.91
CA SER A 201 13.22 -25.39 3.49
C SER A 201 11.79 -24.96 3.15
N ASP A 202 10.79 -25.67 3.68
CA ASP A 202 9.39 -25.37 3.44
C ASP A 202 9.00 -24.06 4.11
N ALA A 203 9.46 -23.85 5.35
CA ALA A 203 9.21 -22.61 6.07
C ALA A 203 9.83 -21.39 5.36
N LEU A 204 11.06 -21.49 4.85
CA LEU A 204 11.71 -20.44 4.07
C LEU A 204 11.01 -20.20 2.74
N THR A 205 10.42 -21.23 2.12
CA THR A 205 9.73 -21.09 0.84
C THR A 205 8.42 -20.31 0.97
N ASN A 206 7.60 -20.59 1.99
CA ASN A 206 6.22 -20.10 1.99
C ASN A 206 5.75 -19.42 3.29
N GLN A 207 6.60 -19.28 4.32
CA GLN A 207 6.20 -18.72 5.62
C GLN A 207 7.00 -17.49 6.04
N PHE A 208 8.20 -17.26 5.47
CA PHE A 208 9.06 -16.15 5.87
C PHE A 208 9.37 -15.19 4.70
N GLU A 209 9.45 -13.90 5.02
CA GLU A 209 9.87 -12.86 4.08
C GLU A 209 11.39 -12.89 3.89
N LEU A 210 11.85 -13.13 2.67
CA LEU A 210 13.27 -13.21 2.32
C LEU A 210 13.75 -12.05 1.45
N THR A 211 12.82 -11.35 0.78
CA THR A 211 13.14 -10.31 -0.21
C THR A 211 13.13 -8.89 0.35
N ARG A 212 12.59 -8.70 1.55
CA ARG A 212 12.60 -7.43 2.26
C ARG A 212 13.49 -7.54 3.49
N LEU A 213 14.58 -6.77 3.48
CA LEU A 213 15.43 -6.63 4.66
C LEU A 213 14.81 -5.61 5.62
N HIS A 214 14.86 -5.90 6.90
CA HIS A 214 14.42 -4.98 7.95
C HIS A 214 15.52 -4.76 9.00
N ALA A 215 15.48 -3.61 9.69
CA ALA A 215 16.52 -3.22 10.64
C ALA A 215 16.70 -4.24 11.76
N ALA A 216 15.62 -4.87 12.26
CA ALA A 216 15.67 -5.86 13.32
C ALA A 216 16.46 -7.12 12.91
N PHE A 217 16.45 -7.53 11.63
CA PHE A 217 17.30 -8.61 11.14
C PHE A 217 18.80 -8.28 11.32
N ILE A 218 19.19 -7.06 10.94
CA ILE A 218 20.59 -6.61 11.03
C ILE A 218 21.04 -6.55 12.50
N THR A 219 20.21 -5.98 13.37
CA THR A 219 20.54 -5.88 14.80
C THR A 219 20.58 -7.24 15.48
N GLY A 220 19.60 -8.10 15.24
CA GLY A 220 19.58 -9.45 15.80
C GLY A 220 20.73 -10.33 15.28
N LEU A 221 21.09 -10.22 14.00
CA LEU A 221 22.26 -10.92 13.46
C LEU A 221 23.56 -10.42 14.11
N ALA A 222 23.67 -9.11 14.41
CA ALA A 222 24.82 -8.53 15.08
C ALA A 222 24.99 -9.00 16.54
N GLU A 223 23.90 -9.37 17.21
CA GLU A 223 23.95 -9.96 18.56
C GLU A 223 24.57 -11.36 18.54
N ILE A 224 24.24 -12.15 17.51
CA ILE A 224 24.74 -13.53 17.35
C ILE A 224 26.18 -13.53 16.78
N SER A 225 26.45 -12.62 15.84
CA SER A 225 27.72 -12.57 15.11
C SER A 225 28.87 -12.03 15.95
N SER A 226 30.07 -12.53 15.69
CA SER A 226 31.33 -11.96 16.21
C SER A 226 31.89 -10.82 15.34
N ASP A 227 31.28 -10.52 14.18
CA ASP A 227 31.78 -9.52 13.22
C ASP A 227 31.68 -8.11 13.77
N LYS A 228 32.81 -7.44 13.93
CA LYS A 228 32.89 -6.09 14.48
C LYS A 228 32.30 -5.03 13.52
N LYS A 229 32.35 -5.26 12.19
CA LYS A 229 31.79 -4.32 11.20
C LYS A 229 30.27 -4.37 11.22
N LEU A 230 29.70 -5.58 11.35
CA LEU A 230 28.25 -5.75 11.50
C LEU A 230 27.76 -5.11 12.81
N LYS A 231 28.46 -5.30 13.93
CA LYS A 231 28.12 -4.65 15.21
C LYS A 231 28.17 -3.12 15.13
N LYS A 232 29.17 -2.58 14.43
CA LYS A 232 29.25 -1.13 14.19
C LYS A 232 28.11 -0.64 13.32
N LEU A 233 27.75 -1.36 12.25
CA LEU A 233 26.64 -1.05 11.38
C LEU A 233 25.31 -1.06 12.15
N ALA A 234 25.06 -2.11 12.95
CA ALA A 234 23.84 -2.27 13.74
C ALA A 234 23.66 -1.18 14.82
N ALA A 235 24.76 -0.60 15.31
CA ALA A 235 24.73 0.53 16.25
C ALA A 235 24.36 1.88 15.59
N ASP A 236 24.48 1.97 14.27
CA ASP A 236 24.14 3.16 13.48
C ASP A 236 22.77 2.98 12.79
N LYS A 237 21.74 3.62 13.36
CA LYS A 237 20.36 3.49 12.87
C LYS A 237 20.19 3.96 11.42
N ASP A 238 20.89 5.02 11.01
CA ASP A 238 20.75 5.59 9.67
C ASP A 238 21.44 4.68 8.62
N GLU A 239 22.62 4.16 8.92
CA GLU A 239 23.30 3.21 8.02
C GLU A 239 22.53 1.87 7.95
N THR A 240 21.99 1.40 9.07
CA THR A 240 21.11 0.21 9.10
C THR A 240 19.88 0.39 8.20
N ARG A 241 19.22 1.56 8.30
CA ARG A 241 18.06 1.90 7.47
C ARG A 241 18.42 1.99 5.97
N LYS A 242 19.52 2.67 5.65
CA LYS A 242 20.02 2.78 4.27
C LYS A 242 20.32 1.41 3.65
N LEU A 243 20.89 0.49 4.45
CA LEU A 243 21.13 -0.87 4.00
C LEU A 243 19.82 -1.64 3.80
N ALA A 244 18.89 -1.54 4.76
CA ALA A 244 17.58 -2.21 4.68
C ALA A 244 16.78 -1.78 3.44
N ALA A 245 16.90 -0.52 3.02
CA ALA A 245 16.22 -0.01 1.82
C ALA A 245 16.80 -0.51 0.49
N LYS A 246 18.02 -1.09 0.47
CA LYS A 246 18.74 -1.43 -0.77
C LYS A 246 19.13 -2.89 -0.92
N ALA A 247 19.10 -3.67 0.15
CA ALA A 247 19.58 -5.04 0.19
C ALA A 247 18.46 -6.02 0.58
N GLN A 248 18.66 -7.29 0.27
CA GLN A 248 17.85 -8.39 0.76
C GLN A 248 18.56 -9.12 1.91
N ILE A 249 17.85 -10.02 2.59
CA ILE A 249 18.40 -10.83 3.69
C ILE A 249 19.64 -11.61 3.26
N VAL A 250 19.59 -12.21 2.07
CA VAL A 250 20.70 -12.97 1.50
C VAL A 250 21.97 -12.12 1.31
N ASP A 251 21.82 -10.83 0.97
CA ASP A 251 22.95 -9.93 0.77
C ASP A 251 23.67 -9.61 2.09
N VAL A 252 22.91 -9.50 3.18
CA VAL A 252 23.49 -9.32 4.52
C VAL A 252 24.22 -10.56 4.98
N LEU A 253 23.64 -11.76 4.78
CA LEU A 253 24.29 -13.03 5.11
C LEU A 253 25.57 -13.25 4.29
N LYS A 254 25.57 -12.87 3.00
CA LYS A 254 26.75 -12.92 2.13
C LYS A 254 27.86 -11.95 2.59
N ARG A 255 27.45 -10.75 2.98
CA ARG A 255 28.39 -9.70 3.45
C ARG A 255 28.97 -9.98 4.83
N PHE A 256 28.20 -10.61 5.70
CA PHE A 256 28.55 -10.91 7.10
C PHE A 256 28.29 -12.39 7.43
N PRO A 257 29.12 -13.31 6.89
CA PRO A 257 28.94 -14.73 7.10
C PRO A 257 28.87 -15.06 8.61
N THR A 258 27.76 -15.66 9.02
CA THR A 258 27.49 -16.00 10.42
C THR A 258 26.88 -17.40 10.47
N LYS A 259 27.45 -18.29 11.28
CA LYS A 259 26.84 -19.58 11.52
C LYS A 259 25.62 -19.42 12.42
N LEU A 260 24.50 -19.94 11.95
CA LEU A 260 23.21 -19.88 12.65
C LEU A 260 22.68 -21.29 12.88
N THR A 261 21.96 -21.50 13.96
CA THR A 261 21.04 -22.65 14.03
C THR A 261 19.76 -22.33 13.23
N ALA A 262 18.97 -23.34 12.93
CA ALA A 262 17.70 -23.15 12.23
C ALA A 262 16.75 -22.22 13.02
N GLU A 263 16.67 -22.42 14.34
CA GLU A 263 15.86 -21.58 15.23
C GLU A 263 16.35 -20.12 15.27
N GLN A 264 17.69 -19.91 15.28
CA GLN A 264 18.25 -18.57 15.22
C GLN A 264 17.89 -17.89 13.90
N LEU A 265 17.99 -18.60 12.77
CA LEU A 265 17.64 -18.04 11.46
C LEU A 265 16.16 -17.64 11.42
N VAL A 266 15.23 -18.54 11.75
CA VAL A 266 13.79 -18.23 11.72
C VAL A 266 13.41 -17.16 12.75
N GLY A 267 14.09 -17.11 13.90
CA GLY A 267 13.89 -16.04 14.90
C GLY A 267 14.31 -14.64 14.45
N LEU A 268 15.15 -14.54 13.43
CA LEU A 268 15.53 -13.25 12.80
C LEU A 268 14.60 -12.84 11.68
N LEU A 269 13.83 -13.78 11.10
CA LEU A 269 12.96 -13.53 9.95
C LEU A 269 11.58 -13.06 10.39
N ARG A 270 10.90 -12.36 9.50
CA ARG A 270 9.49 -12.00 9.65
C ARG A 270 8.61 -12.96 8.87
N ALA A 271 7.36 -13.08 9.30
CA ALA A 271 6.36 -13.80 8.57
C ALA A 271 6.19 -13.22 7.16
N LEU A 272 6.00 -14.10 6.18
CA LEU A 272 5.65 -13.71 4.82
C LEU A 272 4.28 -13.00 4.83
N SER A 273 4.19 -11.90 4.12
CA SER A 273 2.94 -11.18 3.91
C SER A 273 2.60 -11.10 2.42
N PRO A 274 1.32 -11.17 2.05
CA PRO A 274 0.92 -11.00 0.67
C PRO A 274 1.24 -9.59 0.18
N ARG A 275 1.28 -9.41 -1.15
CA ARG A 275 1.40 -8.09 -1.76
C ARG A 275 0.07 -7.67 -2.34
N LEU A 276 -0.32 -6.44 -2.06
CA LEU A 276 -1.51 -5.82 -2.62
C LEU A 276 -1.16 -5.13 -3.94
N TYR A 277 -2.02 -5.32 -4.92
CA TYR A 277 -1.93 -4.65 -6.22
C TYR A 277 -3.30 -4.05 -6.54
N SER A 278 -3.34 -2.75 -6.86
CA SER A 278 -4.58 -2.09 -7.29
C SER A 278 -5.15 -2.81 -8.51
N ILE A 279 -6.43 -3.15 -8.46
CA ILE A 279 -7.11 -3.89 -9.52
C ILE A 279 -7.24 -3.00 -10.77
N ALA A 280 -6.89 -3.57 -11.93
CA ALA A 280 -6.82 -2.87 -13.22
C ALA A 280 -7.99 -3.21 -14.16
N SER A 281 -9.05 -3.84 -13.65
CA SER A 281 -10.26 -4.19 -14.39
C SER A 281 -11.52 -3.81 -13.64
N ALA A 282 -12.62 -3.58 -14.35
CA ALA A 282 -13.95 -3.54 -13.77
C ALA A 282 -14.60 -4.92 -13.91
N GLN A 283 -15.19 -5.44 -12.83
CA GLN A 283 -15.85 -6.75 -12.86
C GLN A 283 -17.02 -6.78 -13.84
N SER A 284 -17.68 -5.65 -14.04
CA SER A 284 -18.73 -5.46 -15.06
C SER A 284 -18.28 -5.71 -16.51
N GLU A 285 -16.98 -5.59 -16.80
CA GLU A 285 -16.38 -5.80 -18.13
C GLU A 285 -15.77 -7.22 -18.26
N VAL A 286 -15.16 -7.75 -17.20
CA VAL A 286 -14.36 -8.99 -17.26
C VAL A 286 -14.98 -10.16 -16.51
N GLU A 287 -16.16 -9.99 -15.92
CA GLU A 287 -16.97 -11.01 -15.25
C GLU A 287 -16.19 -11.77 -14.14
N GLU A 288 -15.79 -13.00 -14.39
CA GLU A 288 -15.10 -13.88 -13.42
C GLU A 288 -13.56 -13.78 -13.51
N GLU A 289 -13.04 -12.65 -13.97
CA GLU A 289 -11.61 -12.38 -14.00
C GLU A 289 -11.26 -11.14 -13.17
N VAL A 290 -9.99 -11.02 -12.81
CA VAL A 290 -9.39 -9.81 -12.24
C VAL A 290 -8.06 -9.54 -12.91
N HIS A 291 -7.86 -8.29 -13.37
CA HIS A 291 -6.64 -7.88 -14.05
C HIS A 291 -5.75 -7.04 -13.16
N LEU A 292 -4.44 -7.19 -13.33
CA LEU A 292 -3.42 -6.43 -12.61
C LEU A 292 -2.44 -5.77 -13.57
N THR A 293 -1.89 -4.64 -13.13
CA THR A 293 -0.75 -3.96 -13.79
C THR A 293 0.42 -3.94 -12.82
N VAL A 294 1.41 -4.81 -13.04
CA VAL A 294 2.50 -5.02 -12.08
C VAL A 294 3.85 -4.64 -12.67
N GLY A 295 4.56 -3.75 -12.00
CA GLY A 295 5.97 -3.53 -12.23
C GLY A 295 6.80 -4.66 -11.61
N VAL A 296 7.53 -5.41 -12.44
CA VAL A 296 8.39 -6.50 -11.96
C VAL A 296 9.65 -5.89 -11.36
N VAL A 297 9.83 -6.09 -10.06
CA VAL A 297 10.97 -5.56 -9.33
C VAL A 297 12.21 -6.39 -9.64
N ARG A 298 13.19 -5.78 -10.27
CA ARG A 298 14.54 -6.33 -10.49
C ARG A 298 15.56 -5.24 -10.33
N TYR A 299 16.65 -5.54 -9.65
CA TYR A 299 17.75 -4.59 -9.49
C TYR A 299 19.10 -5.31 -9.54
N PRO A 300 20.04 -4.79 -10.36
CA PRO A 300 21.37 -5.36 -10.47
C PRO A 300 22.18 -5.09 -9.20
N GLN A 301 22.98 -6.06 -8.80
CA GLN A 301 23.95 -5.95 -7.75
C GLN A 301 25.33 -5.58 -8.30
N GLU A 302 26.24 -5.11 -7.44
CA GLU A 302 27.61 -4.77 -7.81
C GLU A 302 28.43 -5.96 -8.36
N ASP A 303 28.08 -7.19 -7.95
CA ASP A 303 28.71 -8.42 -8.43
C ASP A 303 28.11 -8.93 -9.77
N GLY A 304 27.21 -8.18 -10.38
CA GLY A 304 26.54 -8.53 -11.64
C GLY A 304 25.34 -9.46 -11.46
N SER A 305 25.03 -9.92 -10.27
CA SER A 305 23.79 -10.68 -9.99
C SER A 305 22.56 -9.74 -10.03
N VAL A 306 21.38 -10.32 -10.16
CA VAL A 306 20.12 -9.57 -10.14
C VAL A 306 19.29 -10.07 -8.97
N ARG A 307 18.83 -9.16 -8.13
CA ARG A 307 17.83 -9.44 -7.10
C ARG A 307 16.45 -9.12 -7.63
N SER A 308 15.50 -9.97 -7.27
CA SER A 308 14.10 -9.85 -7.70
C SER A 308 13.18 -9.65 -6.51
N GLY A 309 12.06 -8.96 -6.74
CA GLY A 309 11.00 -8.83 -5.74
C GLY A 309 10.27 -10.16 -5.51
N GLY A 310 9.67 -10.36 -4.35
CA GLY A 310 8.99 -11.61 -4.00
C GLY A 310 7.79 -11.89 -4.91
N ALA A 311 6.67 -11.18 -4.70
CA ALA A 311 5.41 -11.42 -5.42
C ALA A 311 5.47 -11.04 -6.90
N SER A 312 6.09 -9.90 -7.25
CA SER A 312 6.14 -9.45 -8.64
C SER A 312 6.92 -10.41 -9.54
N SER A 313 8.04 -10.96 -9.06
CA SER A 313 8.80 -11.96 -9.82
C SER A 313 8.17 -13.36 -9.74
N PHE A 314 7.43 -13.68 -8.68
CA PHE A 314 6.63 -14.90 -8.61
C PHE A 314 5.60 -14.93 -9.74
N LEU A 315 4.78 -13.90 -9.88
CA LEU A 315 3.81 -13.78 -10.97
C LEU A 315 4.47 -13.77 -12.35
N ALA A 316 5.59 -13.02 -12.48
CA ALA A 316 6.21 -12.80 -13.77
C ALA A 316 6.99 -14.01 -14.31
N ASP A 317 7.69 -14.73 -13.43
CA ASP A 317 8.73 -15.66 -13.84
C ASP A 317 8.51 -17.09 -13.34
N ARG A 318 7.74 -17.29 -12.24
CA ARG A 318 7.62 -18.58 -11.56
C ARG A 318 6.25 -19.24 -11.70
N VAL A 319 5.20 -18.45 -11.97
CA VAL A 319 3.88 -18.98 -12.33
C VAL A 319 3.74 -18.93 -13.84
N GLN A 320 3.46 -20.06 -14.45
CA GLN A 320 3.11 -20.13 -15.87
C GLN A 320 1.62 -19.91 -16.07
N GLU A 321 1.19 -19.50 -17.26
CA GLU A 321 -0.23 -19.48 -17.62
C GLU A 321 -0.84 -20.86 -17.40
N GLY A 322 -1.99 -20.92 -16.77
CA GLY A 322 -2.63 -22.13 -16.26
C GLY A 322 -2.18 -22.54 -14.84
N GLY A 323 -1.19 -21.87 -14.27
CA GLY A 323 -0.70 -22.13 -12.91
C GLY A 323 -1.53 -21.46 -11.81
N GLU A 324 -1.37 -21.95 -10.59
CA GLU A 324 -2.15 -21.53 -9.43
C GLU A 324 -1.55 -20.26 -8.77
N VAL A 325 -2.44 -19.36 -8.35
CA VAL A 325 -2.12 -18.15 -7.56
C VAL A 325 -3.12 -18.02 -6.41
N ARG A 326 -2.62 -17.86 -5.19
CA ARG A 326 -3.48 -17.68 -4.01
C ARG A 326 -3.82 -16.19 -3.85
N VAL A 327 -5.11 -15.85 -3.91
CA VAL A 327 -5.58 -14.47 -3.97
C VAL A 327 -6.72 -14.18 -2.99
N PHE A 328 -6.89 -12.92 -2.66
CA PHE A 328 -8.05 -12.38 -1.95
C PHE A 328 -8.25 -10.91 -2.34
N VAL A 329 -9.45 -10.38 -2.16
CA VAL A 329 -9.72 -8.96 -2.39
C VAL A 329 -9.59 -8.19 -1.08
N GLU A 330 -8.85 -7.10 -1.14
CA GLU A 330 -8.77 -6.09 -0.09
C GLU A 330 -9.62 -4.89 -0.51
N HIS A 331 -10.74 -4.68 0.17
CA HIS A 331 -11.65 -3.58 -0.15
C HIS A 331 -11.09 -2.24 0.33
N ASN A 332 -11.22 -1.22 -0.51
CA ASN A 332 -10.72 0.13 -0.22
C ASN A 332 -11.84 1.19 -0.36
N ASP A 333 -12.63 1.39 0.69
CA ASP A 333 -13.74 2.35 0.71
C ASP A 333 -13.29 3.82 0.63
N ASN A 334 -11.98 4.08 0.64
CA ASN A 334 -11.41 5.42 0.53
C ASN A 334 -10.94 5.76 -0.89
N PHE A 335 -11.10 4.82 -1.85
CA PHE A 335 -10.73 5.05 -3.24
C PHE A 335 -11.82 4.51 -4.17
N ARG A 336 -12.90 5.31 -4.31
CA ARG A 336 -14.12 4.93 -5.03
C ARG A 336 -14.53 5.96 -6.05
N LEU A 337 -15.10 5.52 -7.16
CA LEU A 337 -15.81 6.39 -8.09
C LEU A 337 -16.95 7.15 -7.40
N PRO A 338 -17.32 8.36 -7.91
CA PRO A 338 -18.48 9.07 -7.38
C PRO A 338 -19.75 8.24 -7.59
N ALA A 339 -20.67 8.31 -6.62
CA ALA A 339 -21.95 7.61 -6.71
C ALA A 339 -22.82 8.09 -7.88
N ASN A 340 -22.69 9.37 -8.25
CA ASN A 340 -23.34 9.89 -9.48
C ASN A 340 -22.40 9.69 -10.67
N PRO A 341 -22.75 8.87 -11.67
CA PRO A 341 -21.92 8.61 -12.84
C PRO A 341 -21.67 9.83 -13.72
N ASP A 342 -22.49 10.88 -13.61
CA ASP A 342 -22.32 12.13 -14.38
C ASP A 342 -21.30 13.08 -13.75
N THR A 343 -20.79 12.76 -12.56
CA THR A 343 -19.75 13.56 -11.90
C THR A 343 -18.45 13.50 -12.70
N PRO A 344 -17.82 14.66 -13.01
CA PRO A 344 -16.51 14.65 -13.66
C PRO A 344 -15.42 14.03 -12.78
N VAL A 345 -14.45 13.37 -13.40
CA VAL A 345 -13.29 12.79 -12.68
C VAL A 345 -11.97 13.19 -13.32
N ILE A 346 -10.99 13.54 -12.49
CA ILE A 346 -9.61 13.82 -12.86
C ILE A 346 -8.75 12.71 -12.23
N MET A 347 -7.97 12.01 -13.03
CA MET A 347 -7.19 10.84 -12.65
C MET A 347 -5.71 11.10 -12.91
N VAL A 348 -4.86 10.96 -11.89
CA VAL A 348 -3.41 11.17 -12.01
C VAL A 348 -2.70 9.88 -11.64
N GLY A 349 -2.18 9.15 -12.65
CA GLY A 349 -1.63 7.80 -12.47
C GLY A 349 -0.42 7.50 -13.34
N PRO A 350 0.78 7.99 -12.97
CA PRO A 350 2.00 7.63 -13.68
C PRO A 350 2.45 6.19 -13.40
N GLY A 351 3.06 5.55 -14.41
CA GLY A 351 3.55 4.19 -14.28
C GLY A 351 2.45 3.18 -13.98
N THR A 352 2.68 2.31 -12.99
CA THR A 352 1.66 1.33 -12.54
C THR A 352 0.47 1.94 -11.83
N GLY A 353 0.54 3.23 -11.43
CA GLY A 353 -0.60 3.98 -10.90
C GLY A 353 -1.76 4.15 -11.88
N ILE A 354 -1.58 3.74 -13.15
CA ILE A 354 -2.65 3.67 -14.15
C ILE A 354 -3.69 2.57 -13.85
N ALA A 355 -3.32 1.55 -13.05
CA ALA A 355 -4.13 0.35 -12.83
C ALA A 355 -5.58 0.65 -12.40
N PRO A 356 -5.85 1.37 -11.29
CA PRO A 356 -7.23 1.63 -10.87
C PRO A 356 -7.97 2.55 -11.84
N PHE A 357 -7.28 3.36 -12.62
CA PHE A 357 -7.91 4.24 -13.59
C PHE A 357 -8.37 3.50 -14.85
N ARG A 358 -7.71 2.39 -15.20
CA ARG A 358 -8.21 1.47 -16.20
C ARG A 358 -9.54 0.88 -15.74
N SER A 359 -9.61 0.40 -14.50
CA SER A 359 -10.86 -0.14 -13.94
C SER A 359 -11.96 0.93 -13.83
N PHE A 360 -11.60 2.18 -13.47
CA PHE A 360 -12.56 3.29 -13.40
C PHE A 360 -13.19 3.58 -14.75
N ILE A 361 -12.39 3.63 -15.81
CA ILE A 361 -12.91 3.92 -17.17
C ILE A 361 -13.75 2.75 -17.69
N GLN A 362 -13.35 1.50 -17.48
CA GLN A 362 -14.14 0.32 -17.84
C GLN A 362 -15.50 0.31 -17.12
N GLU A 363 -15.53 0.59 -15.81
CA GLU A 363 -16.78 0.65 -15.04
C GLU A 363 -17.70 1.77 -15.56
N ARG A 364 -17.14 2.95 -15.87
CA ARG A 364 -17.91 4.07 -16.41
C ARG A 364 -18.43 3.79 -17.81
N ASP A 365 -17.68 3.03 -18.64
CA ASP A 365 -18.15 2.54 -19.95
C ASP A 365 -19.33 1.58 -19.78
N ALA A 366 -19.20 0.59 -18.90
CA ALA A 366 -20.25 -0.38 -18.62
C ALA A 366 -21.53 0.25 -18.05
N GLN A 367 -21.40 1.30 -17.24
CA GLN A 367 -22.52 2.06 -16.69
C GLN A 367 -23.16 3.05 -17.69
N GLY A 368 -22.53 3.30 -18.84
CA GLY A 368 -22.95 4.36 -19.76
C GLY A 368 -22.84 5.75 -19.13
N ALA A 369 -21.83 5.99 -18.30
CA ALA A 369 -21.64 7.24 -17.57
C ALA A 369 -21.35 8.41 -18.54
N GLU A 370 -22.09 9.51 -18.41
CA GLU A 370 -21.93 10.71 -19.26
C GLU A 370 -20.95 11.75 -18.68
N GLY A 371 -20.52 11.55 -17.43
CA GLY A 371 -19.58 12.43 -16.75
C GLY A 371 -18.20 12.46 -17.42
N LYS A 372 -17.61 13.64 -17.47
CA LYS A 372 -16.31 13.88 -18.12
C LYS A 372 -15.18 13.14 -17.40
N ASN A 373 -14.23 12.60 -18.18
CA ASN A 373 -13.06 11.87 -17.69
C ASN A 373 -11.77 12.54 -18.19
N TRP A 374 -10.85 12.84 -17.28
CA TRP A 374 -9.55 13.42 -17.61
C TRP A 374 -8.42 12.62 -16.97
N LEU A 375 -7.53 12.06 -17.79
CA LEU A 375 -6.40 11.27 -17.36
C LEU A 375 -5.08 12.04 -17.55
N PHE A 376 -4.27 12.09 -16.49
CA PHE A 376 -2.86 12.47 -16.51
C PHE A 376 -2.00 11.23 -16.33
N PHE A 377 -1.34 10.82 -17.40
CA PHE A 377 -0.46 9.66 -17.41
C PHE A 377 1.00 10.06 -17.63
N GLY A 378 1.93 9.39 -16.98
CA GLY A 378 3.36 9.65 -17.13
C GLY A 378 4.21 8.39 -17.04
N ASN A 379 5.27 8.33 -17.85
CA ASN A 379 6.27 7.26 -17.84
C ASN A 379 7.58 7.76 -18.48
N PRO A 380 8.71 6.99 -18.53
CA PRO A 380 9.93 7.46 -19.16
C PRO A 380 9.79 7.80 -20.66
N HIS A 381 9.28 6.86 -21.48
CA HIS A 381 9.28 7.00 -22.94
C HIS A 381 7.92 6.70 -23.57
N PHE A 382 7.48 7.53 -24.51
CA PHE A 382 6.22 7.33 -25.23
C PHE A 382 6.17 6.00 -25.97
N THR A 383 7.20 5.70 -26.76
CA THR A 383 7.22 4.52 -27.63
C THR A 383 7.40 3.20 -26.89
N GLN A 384 7.93 3.23 -25.66
CA GLN A 384 8.25 2.02 -24.91
C GLN A 384 7.34 1.80 -23.70
N ASP A 385 6.81 2.88 -23.13
CA ASP A 385 6.24 2.86 -21.80
C ASP A 385 4.81 3.42 -21.74
N PHE A 386 4.14 3.65 -22.88
CA PHE A 386 2.75 4.08 -22.87
C PHE A 386 1.83 2.86 -22.67
N LEU A 387 1.56 2.55 -21.41
CA LEU A 387 0.75 1.40 -21.01
C LEU A 387 -0.69 1.54 -21.53
N TYR A 388 -1.24 0.45 -22.06
CA TYR A 388 -2.62 0.39 -22.60
C TYR A 388 -2.95 1.45 -23.66
N GLN A 389 -1.95 1.88 -24.42
CA GLN A 389 -2.10 2.98 -25.41
C GLN A 389 -3.31 2.80 -26.32
N VAL A 390 -3.56 1.61 -26.84
CA VAL A 390 -4.65 1.33 -27.79
C VAL A 390 -6.02 1.48 -27.11
N GLU A 391 -6.14 1.07 -25.85
CA GLU A 391 -7.37 1.23 -25.06
C GLU A 391 -7.68 2.72 -24.84
N TRP A 392 -6.67 3.51 -24.42
CA TRP A 392 -6.85 4.95 -24.22
C TRP A 392 -7.22 5.67 -25.51
N GLN A 393 -6.63 5.31 -26.65
CA GLN A 393 -6.98 5.85 -27.95
C GLN A 393 -8.43 5.53 -28.34
N LYS A 394 -8.91 4.30 -28.04
CA LYS A 394 -10.31 3.91 -28.24
C LYS A 394 -11.24 4.78 -27.40
N TYR A 395 -10.95 4.97 -26.11
CA TYR A 395 -11.79 5.77 -25.20
C TYR A 395 -11.77 7.26 -25.54
N VAL A 396 -10.65 7.81 -26.01
CA VAL A 396 -10.61 9.19 -26.54
C VAL A 396 -11.47 9.31 -27.80
N LYS A 397 -11.37 8.33 -28.71
CA LYS A 397 -12.14 8.33 -29.96
C LYS A 397 -13.65 8.19 -29.74
N SER A 398 -14.07 7.39 -28.76
CA SER A 398 -15.48 7.24 -28.38
C SER A 398 -16.05 8.46 -27.64
N GLY A 399 -15.18 9.30 -27.07
CA GLY A 399 -15.55 10.44 -26.23
C GLY A 399 -15.69 10.10 -24.74
N LEU A 400 -15.58 8.82 -24.36
CA LEU A 400 -15.62 8.42 -22.94
C LEU A 400 -14.46 9.04 -22.16
N LEU A 401 -13.23 8.97 -22.67
CA LEU A 401 -12.10 9.72 -22.12
C LEU A 401 -12.07 11.10 -22.77
N THR A 402 -12.61 12.10 -22.07
CA THR A 402 -12.73 13.47 -22.54
C THR A 402 -11.38 14.10 -22.85
N LYS A 403 -10.37 13.82 -21.97
CA LYS A 403 -9.01 14.36 -22.09
C LYS A 403 -7.97 13.38 -21.57
N ILE A 404 -6.80 13.43 -22.22
CA ILE A 404 -5.59 12.76 -21.73
C ILE A 404 -4.40 13.71 -21.88
N ASP A 405 -3.66 13.93 -20.80
CA ASP A 405 -2.38 14.64 -20.80
C ASP A 405 -1.26 13.66 -20.48
N LEU A 406 -0.22 13.68 -21.34
CA LEU A 406 0.87 12.71 -21.31
C LEU A 406 2.19 13.38 -20.90
N ALA A 407 2.90 12.79 -19.96
CA ALA A 407 4.19 13.24 -19.45
C ALA A 407 5.24 12.16 -19.62
N PHE A 408 6.01 12.19 -20.72
CA PHE A 408 7.12 11.27 -20.95
C PHE A 408 8.44 11.95 -20.55
N SER A 409 8.97 11.54 -19.41
CA SER A 409 10.01 12.30 -18.71
C SER A 409 11.40 12.24 -19.36
N ARG A 410 11.63 11.35 -20.34
CA ARG A 410 12.93 11.13 -20.98
C ARG A 410 12.91 11.32 -22.50
N ASP A 411 11.79 11.79 -23.07
CA ASP A 411 11.68 12.02 -24.52
C ASP A 411 12.14 13.43 -24.94
N GLN A 412 12.50 14.28 -23.97
CA GLN A 412 13.03 15.61 -24.18
C GLN A 412 14.16 15.93 -23.18
N ALA A 413 14.91 16.99 -23.43
CA ALA A 413 16.06 17.39 -22.61
C ALA A 413 15.68 17.70 -21.15
N ASN A 414 14.56 18.41 -20.93
CA ASN A 414 14.04 18.69 -19.60
C ASN A 414 13.00 17.63 -19.22
N LYS A 415 13.15 17.06 -18.04
CA LYS A 415 12.19 16.08 -17.54
C LYS A 415 10.84 16.77 -17.31
N ILE A 416 9.77 16.16 -17.81
CA ILE A 416 8.39 16.59 -17.60
C ILE A 416 7.66 15.46 -16.92
N TYR A 417 6.98 15.78 -15.81
CA TYR A 417 6.19 14.84 -15.02
C TYR A 417 4.72 15.23 -15.02
N VAL A 418 3.87 14.40 -14.42
CA VAL A 418 2.42 14.64 -14.37
C VAL A 418 2.05 15.94 -13.64
N GLN A 419 2.77 16.30 -12.57
CA GLN A 419 2.56 17.56 -11.85
C GLN A 419 2.87 18.80 -12.71
N ASP A 420 3.81 18.71 -13.67
CA ASP A 420 4.09 19.79 -14.59
C ASP A 420 2.96 19.98 -15.59
N LYS A 421 2.34 18.87 -16.04
CA LYS A 421 1.16 18.90 -16.91
C LYS A 421 -0.06 19.45 -16.17
N LEU A 422 -0.26 19.07 -14.89
CA LEU A 422 -1.31 19.62 -14.05
C LEU A 422 -1.18 21.14 -13.93
N LYS A 423 0.01 21.65 -13.58
CA LYS A 423 0.27 23.09 -13.49
C LYS A 423 0.02 23.81 -14.82
N ALA A 424 0.48 23.23 -15.93
CA ALA A 424 0.27 23.82 -17.27
C ALA A 424 -1.22 23.88 -17.66
N LYS A 425 -2.07 23.05 -17.06
CA LYS A 425 -3.52 23.02 -17.26
C LYS A 425 -4.29 23.61 -16.06
N GLY A 426 -3.61 24.33 -15.18
CA GLY A 426 -4.13 24.75 -13.88
C GLY A 426 -5.50 25.43 -13.92
N ALA A 427 -5.69 26.39 -14.83
CA ALA A 427 -6.99 27.08 -14.98
C ALA A 427 -8.15 26.11 -15.31
N GLU A 428 -7.89 25.13 -16.16
CA GLU A 428 -8.90 24.15 -16.55
C GLU A 428 -9.14 23.11 -15.45
N VAL A 429 -8.08 22.64 -14.74
CA VAL A 429 -8.20 21.78 -13.56
C VAL A 429 -9.05 22.49 -12.50
N TRP A 430 -8.77 23.77 -12.25
CA TRP A 430 -9.56 24.58 -11.32
C TRP A 430 -11.04 24.64 -11.75
N GLN A 431 -11.32 24.88 -13.02
CA GLN A 431 -12.71 24.91 -13.51
C GLN A 431 -13.42 23.57 -13.31
N TRP A 432 -12.76 22.45 -13.60
CA TRP A 432 -13.35 21.12 -13.35
C TRP A 432 -13.63 20.88 -11.86
N LEU A 433 -12.76 21.35 -10.97
CA LEU A 433 -12.99 21.26 -9.53
C LEU A 433 -14.21 22.10 -9.09
N GLN A 434 -14.40 23.28 -9.69
CA GLN A 434 -15.61 24.12 -9.45
C GLN A 434 -16.87 23.44 -10.00
N ASP A 435 -16.77 22.71 -11.11
CA ASP A 435 -17.86 21.93 -11.70
C ASP A 435 -18.16 20.64 -10.91
N GLY A 436 -17.51 20.44 -9.76
CA GLY A 436 -17.75 19.30 -8.86
C GLY A 436 -16.87 18.08 -9.13
N ALA A 437 -15.83 18.16 -9.95
CA ALA A 437 -14.97 17.03 -10.25
C ALA A 437 -14.36 16.39 -9.00
N HIS A 438 -14.25 15.06 -9.02
CA HIS A 438 -13.43 14.28 -8.11
C HIS A 438 -12.02 14.15 -8.67
N PHE A 439 -11.03 14.23 -7.78
CA PHE A 439 -9.61 14.19 -8.13
C PHE A 439 -8.96 12.96 -7.48
N TYR A 440 -8.33 12.11 -8.29
CA TYR A 440 -7.76 10.84 -7.87
C TYR A 440 -6.26 10.80 -8.19
N VAL A 441 -5.48 10.27 -7.24
CA VAL A 441 -4.03 10.07 -7.40
C VAL A 441 -3.67 8.64 -7.05
N CYS A 442 -2.98 7.93 -7.95
CA CYS A 442 -2.45 6.60 -7.67
C CYS A 442 -0.99 6.47 -8.12
N GLY A 443 -0.16 5.80 -7.31
CA GLY A 443 1.23 5.48 -7.62
C GLY A 443 2.20 5.80 -6.48
N ASP A 444 3.42 6.26 -6.81
CA ASP A 444 4.52 6.48 -5.86
C ASP A 444 4.17 7.45 -4.73
N ALA A 445 4.18 6.94 -3.50
CA ALA A 445 3.90 7.69 -2.27
C ALA A 445 5.01 8.71 -1.94
N ASN A 446 6.29 8.36 -2.23
CA ASN A 446 7.44 9.10 -1.69
C ASN A 446 7.65 10.47 -2.36
N ARG A 447 7.43 10.55 -3.68
CA ARG A 447 7.68 11.79 -4.45
C ARG A 447 6.46 12.25 -5.20
N MET A 448 5.92 11.39 -6.05
CA MET A 448 4.84 11.75 -6.98
C MET A 448 3.60 12.26 -6.25
N ALA A 449 3.15 11.57 -5.20
CA ALA A 449 1.96 11.97 -4.46
C ALA A 449 2.09 13.36 -3.83
N LYS A 450 3.25 13.68 -3.27
CA LYS A 450 3.57 15.00 -2.73
C LYS A 450 3.61 16.06 -3.81
N ASP A 451 4.34 15.80 -4.91
CA ASP A 451 4.49 16.75 -6.02
C ASP A 451 3.14 17.07 -6.67
N VAL A 452 2.24 16.07 -6.79
CA VAL A 452 0.88 16.25 -7.29
C VAL A 452 0.03 17.05 -6.31
N HIS A 453 0.14 16.77 -5.01
CA HIS A 453 -0.55 17.54 -3.96
C HIS A 453 -0.12 19.01 -3.99
N ASP A 454 1.19 19.28 -4.00
CA ASP A 454 1.74 20.63 -4.07
C ASP A 454 1.28 21.35 -5.35
N ALA A 455 1.19 20.63 -6.48
CA ALA A 455 0.67 21.18 -7.73
C ALA A 455 -0.80 21.54 -7.61
N LEU A 456 -1.63 20.71 -6.97
CA LEU A 456 -3.04 20.96 -6.74
C LEU A 456 -3.26 22.18 -5.85
N VAL A 457 -2.54 22.32 -4.74
CA VAL A 457 -2.57 23.49 -3.85
C VAL A 457 -2.18 24.76 -4.62
N ASN A 458 -1.11 24.71 -5.42
CA ASN A 458 -0.68 25.84 -6.24
C ASN A 458 -1.75 26.26 -7.27
N ILE A 459 -2.45 25.30 -7.89
CA ILE A 459 -3.57 25.57 -8.80
C ILE A 459 -4.67 26.34 -8.07
N VAL A 460 -5.00 25.95 -6.86
CA VAL A 460 -6.02 26.65 -6.03
C VAL A 460 -5.56 28.07 -5.66
N VAL A 461 -4.28 28.28 -5.38
CA VAL A 461 -3.72 29.62 -5.15
C VAL A 461 -3.83 30.49 -6.40
N GLU A 462 -3.31 30.00 -7.55
CA GLU A 462 -3.16 30.78 -8.77
C GLU A 462 -4.51 31.08 -9.44
N HIS A 463 -5.42 30.13 -9.45
CA HIS A 463 -6.68 30.22 -10.19
C HIS A 463 -7.90 30.39 -9.30
N GLY A 464 -7.81 30.01 -8.01
CA GLY A 464 -8.89 30.18 -7.02
C GLY A 464 -8.82 31.50 -6.26
N GLY A 465 -7.76 32.29 -6.46
CA GLY A 465 -7.57 33.58 -5.77
C GLY A 465 -7.41 33.43 -4.25
N LYS A 466 -6.94 32.30 -3.78
CA LYS A 466 -6.75 31.97 -2.37
C LYS A 466 -5.29 32.18 -1.95
N ASN A 467 -5.07 32.53 -0.69
CA ASN A 467 -3.71 32.43 -0.13
C ASN A 467 -3.32 30.94 0.14
N ALA A 468 -2.07 30.69 0.53
CA ALA A 468 -1.57 29.31 0.68
C ALA A 468 -2.33 28.52 1.78
N GLU A 469 -2.69 29.16 2.91
CA GLU A 469 -3.44 28.52 3.99
C GLU A 469 -4.89 28.21 3.57
N GLU A 470 -5.55 29.13 2.91
CA GLU A 470 -6.90 28.93 2.38
C GLU A 470 -6.94 27.87 1.25
N ALA A 471 -5.87 27.78 0.45
CA ALA A 471 -5.78 26.78 -0.61
C ALA A 471 -5.59 25.37 0.00
N GLU A 472 -4.75 25.22 1.02
CA GLU A 472 -4.56 23.99 1.76
C GLU A 472 -5.87 23.53 2.42
N GLU A 473 -6.60 24.49 3.06
CA GLU A 473 -7.91 24.18 3.64
C GLU A 473 -8.93 23.74 2.58
N TYR A 474 -8.96 24.39 1.41
CA TYR A 474 -9.83 23.96 0.29
C TYR A 474 -9.52 22.54 -0.15
N VAL A 475 -8.23 22.18 -0.28
CA VAL A 475 -7.84 20.81 -0.64
C VAL A 475 -8.21 19.80 0.45
N ASN A 476 -8.13 20.21 1.73
CA ASN A 476 -8.60 19.39 2.85
C ASN A 476 -10.13 19.25 2.86
N GLU A 477 -10.88 20.27 2.45
CA GLU A 477 -12.34 20.16 2.22
C GLU A 477 -12.67 19.15 1.12
N LEU A 478 -11.90 19.14 0.02
CA LEU A 478 -12.06 18.12 -1.02
C LEU A 478 -11.81 16.70 -0.48
N ARG A 479 -10.81 16.52 0.39
CA ARG A 479 -10.56 15.22 1.06
C ARG A 479 -11.76 14.82 1.95
N ARG A 480 -12.22 15.70 2.82
CA ARG A 480 -13.38 15.46 3.70
C ARG A 480 -14.65 15.10 2.91
N ALA A 481 -14.84 15.75 1.77
CA ALA A 481 -15.93 15.46 0.86
C ALA A 481 -15.71 14.21 -0.01
N LYS A 482 -14.62 13.46 0.19
CA LYS A 482 -14.19 12.34 -0.65
C LYS A 482 -14.08 12.72 -2.14
N ARG A 483 -13.78 13.97 -2.42
CA ARG A 483 -13.53 14.48 -3.79
C ARG A 483 -12.05 14.52 -4.15
N TYR A 484 -11.15 14.40 -3.19
CA TYR A 484 -9.72 14.19 -3.40
C TYR A 484 -9.32 12.91 -2.70
N GLN A 485 -9.00 11.87 -3.49
CA GLN A 485 -8.71 10.52 -2.99
C GLN A 485 -7.35 10.05 -3.51
N ARG A 486 -6.61 9.33 -2.66
CA ARG A 486 -5.26 8.84 -2.98
C ARG A 486 -5.15 7.35 -2.67
N ASP A 487 -4.58 6.60 -3.62
CA ASP A 487 -4.15 5.21 -3.46
C ASP A 487 -2.65 5.13 -3.81
N VAL A 488 -1.81 5.37 -2.81
CA VAL A 488 -0.36 5.55 -3.00
C VAL A 488 0.44 4.54 -2.17
N TYR A 489 1.53 4.00 -2.75
CA TYR A 489 2.30 2.87 -2.22
C TYR A 489 3.81 3.00 -2.44
#